data_23b646b45c9dfc8fe6e670ba02f038e2
#
_entry.id   23b646b45c9dfc8fe6e670ba02f038e2
#
_cell.length_a   1.000
_cell.length_b   1.000
_cell.length_c   1.000
_cell.angle_alpha   90.00
_cell.angle_beta   90.00
_cell.angle_gamma   90.00
#
_symmetry.space_group_name_H-M   'P 1'
#
loop_
_entity.id
_entity.type
_entity.pdbx_description
1 polymer ?
#
loop_
_entity_poly.entity_id
_entity_poly.type
_entity_poly.pdbx_seq_one_letter_code
_entity_poly.pdbx_strand_id
1 'polypeptide(L)'
;MGAAMDVYTSPLTPPGAPATKGSYATSAERSKAANQQFTAVAQQYGWLSEGAKAHYFAGVTYEELGQNSQAETELKAAAGSWDRNLANLAKLALAGLYHQTDRDAQAIEIYTALAAKPSETVPAAAAQLDLADLYAATGKQEDARKLWAKVKDNDKDGAAGGIAAQKLGVKQ
;
A
#
# COMPACT_ATOMS: atom_id res chain seq x y z
N MET A 1 4.58 6.25 -18.30
CA MET A 1 4.56 5.14 -17.29
C MET A 1 5.69 4.13 -17.49
N GLY A 2 5.91 3.54 -18.67
CA GLY A 2 6.94 2.51 -18.88
C GLY A 2 8.31 2.87 -18.34
N ALA A 3 8.92 3.97 -18.81
CA ALA A 3 10.24 4.41 -18.33
C ALA A 3 10.32 4.63 -16.81
N ALA A 4 9.25 5.14 -16.18
CA ALA A 4 9.21 5.33 -14.73
C ALA A 4 9.18 3.99 -13.98
N MET A 5 8.45 3.00 -14.51
CA MET A 5 8.44 1.63 -13.98
C MET A 5 9.79 0.94 -14.16
N ASP A 6 10.45 1.13 -15.31
CA ASP A 6 11.79 0.58 -15.56
C ASP A 6 12.79 1.10 -14.51
N VAL A 7 12.72 2.37 -14.16
CA VAL A 7 13.55 2.95 -13.09
C VAL A 7 13.17 2.35 -11.73
N TYR A 8 11.88 2.27 -11.41
CA TYR A 8 11.40 1.77 -10.12
C TYR A 8 11.78 0.31 -9.86
N THR A 9 11.78 -0.51 -10.92
CA THR A 9 12.15 -1.94 -10.86
C THR A 9 13.62 -2.21 -11.15
N SER A 10 14.44 -1.17 -11.37
CA SER A 10 15.87 -1.30 -11.63
C SER A 10 16.60 -2.01 -10.48
N PRO A 11 17.61 -2.82 -10.76
CA PRO A 11 18.37 -3.53 -9.75
C PRO A 11 19.16 -2.57 -8.87
N LEU A 12 19.42 -3.00 -7.62
CA LEU A 12 20.40 -2.33 -6.76
C LEU A 12 21.78 -2.92 -7.02
N THR A 13 22.81 -2.07 -6.97
CA THR A 13 24.21 -2.51 -7.03
C THR A 13 24.56 -3.25 -5.73
N PRO A 14 25.07 -4.50 -5.78
CA PRO A 14 25.51 -5.20 -4.58
C PRO A 14 26.62 -4.41 -3.86
N PRO A 15 26.72 -4.49 -2.53
CA PRO A 15 27.78 -3.83 -1.77
C PRO A 15 29.16 -4.25 -2.27
N GLY A 16 30.03 -3.24 -2.57
CA GLY A 16 31.38 -3.48 -3.07
C GLY A 16 31.50 -3.81 -4.56
N ALA A 17 30.39 -3.95 -5.28
CA ALA A 17 30.43 -4.13 -6.73
C ALA A 17 30.51 -2.76 -7.46
N PRO A 18 31.13 -2.71 -8.65
CA PRO A 18 31.08 -1.52 -9.48
C PRO A 18 29.66 -1.24 -9.96
N ALA A 19 29.26 0.04 -9.99
CA ALA A 19 27.97 0.45 -10.52
C ALA A 19 27.83 0.02 -12.00
N THR A 20 26.72 -0.64 -12.30
CA THR A 20 26.38 -1.02 -13.67
C THR A 20 25.39 -0.01 -14.26
N LYS A 21 25.40 0.14 -15.58
CA LYS A 21 24.45 1.03 -16.25
C LYS A 21 23.01 0.61 -15.92
N GLY A 22 22.23 1.53 -15.35
CA GLY A 22 20.83 1.27 -14.98
C GLY A 22 20.63 0.63 -13.60
N SER A 23 21.67 0.51 -12.76
CA SER A 23 21.57 0.15 -11.35
C SER A 23 21.71 1.36 -10.45
N TYR A 24 21.18 1.25 -9.22
CA TYR A 24 21.24 2.28 -8.18
C TYR A 24 22.01 1.75 -6.97
N ALA A 25 22.78 2.62 -6.31
CA ALA A 25 23.53 2.21 -5.12
C ALA A 25 22.61 1.91 -3.93
N THR A 26 21.49 2.63 -3.82
CA THR A 26 20.53 2.46 -2.72
C THR A 26 19.09 2.45 -3.23
N SER A 27 18.19 1.86 -2.42
CA SER A 27 16.74 1.95 -2.68
C SER A 27 16.26 3.39 -2.70
N ALA A 28 16.77 4.25 -1.82
CA ALA A 28 16.39 5.65 -1.74
C ALA A 28 16.76 6.42 -3.03
N GLU A 29 17.93 6.17 -3.61
CA GLU A 29 18.33 6.78 -4.90
C GLU A 29 17.40 6.32 -6.03
N ARG A 30 17.09 5.02 -6.08
CA ARG A 30 16.15 4.46 -7.05
C ARG A 30 14.76 5.06 -6.88
N SER A 31 14.23 5.08 -5.65
CA SER A 31 12.91 5.64 -5.37
C SER A 31 12.84 7.13 -5.70
N LYS A 32 13.92 7.90 -5.44
CA LYS A 32 13.99 9.31 -5.82
C LYS A 32 13.96 9.51 -7.35
N ALA A 33 14.73 8.73 -8.08
CA ALA A 33 14.74 8.79 -9.55
C ALA A 33 13.39 8.38 -10.15
N ALA A 34 12.77 7.32 -9.63
CA ALA A 34 11.45 6.87 -10.05
C ALA A 34 10.36 7.91 -9.71
N ASN A 35 10.39 8.49 -8.50
CA ASN A 35 9.45 9.51 -8.05
C ASN A 35 9.42 10.72 -8.99
N GLN A 36 10.58 11.22 -9.41
CA GLN A 36 10.66 12.33 -10.35
C GLN A 36 9.92 12.04 -11.66
N GLN A 37 10.04 10.81 -12.18
CA GLN A 37 9.37 10.41 -13.40
C GLN A 37 7.86 10.19 -13.19
N PHE A 38 7.46 9.53 -12.08
CA PHE A 38 6.04 9.36 -11.77
C PHE A 38 5.34 10.70 -11.57
N THR A 39 5.94 11.62 -10.82
CA THR A 39 5.39 12.97 -10.61
C THR A 39 5.24 13.73 -11.94
N ALA A 40 6.22 13.65 -12.84
CA ALA A 40 6.12 14.27 -14.16
C ALA A 40 4.96 13.69 -14.98
N VAL A 41 4.78 12.36 -14.98
CA VAL A 41 3.64 11.71 -15.64
C VAL A 41 2.31 12.10 -15.00
N ALA A 42 2.23 12.15 -13.68
CA ALA A 42 1.03 12.54 -12.95
C ALA A 42 0.61 13.98 -13.29
N GLN A 43 1.56 14.91 -13.34
CA GLN A 43 1.31 16.30 -13.71
C GLN A 43 0.86 16.45 -15.17
N GLN A 44 1.48 15.70 -16.09
CA GLN A 44 1.18 15.81 -17.51
C GLN A 44 -0.13 15.11 -17.91
N TYR A 45 -0.48 14.01 -17.25
CA TYR A 45 -1.57 13.10 -17.65
C TYR A 45 -2.56 12.82 -16.50
N GLY A 46 -2.64 13.68 -15.47
CA GLY A 46 -3.42 13.43 -14.26
C GLY A 46 -4.92 13.12 -14.49
N TRP A 47 -5.46 13.54 -15.63
CA TRP A 47 -6.84 13.30 -16.04
C TRP A 47 -7.04 11.98 -16.80
N LEU A 48 -5.97 11.23 -17.08
CA LEU A 48 -6.01 9.92 -17.72
C LEU A 48 -5.75 8.80 -16.70
N SER A 49 -6.03 7.54 -17.08
CA SER A 49 -5.78 6.37 -16.23
C SER A 49 -4.29 6.21 -15.90
N GLU A 50 -3.41 6.54 -16.83
CA GLU A 50 -1.95 6.55 -16.65
C GLU A 50 -1.51 7.57 -15.61
N GLY A 51 -2.16 8.73 -15.57
CA GLY A 51 -1.90 9.76 -14.56
C GLY A 51 -2.35 9.30 -13.16
N ALA A 52 -3.50 8.65 -13.06
CA ALA A 52 -3.97 8.09 -11.80
C ALA A 52 -3.01 7.00 -11.26
N LYS A 53 -2.49 6.14 -12.13
CA LYS A 53 -1.43 5.17 -11.78
C LYS A 53 -0.15 5.87 -11.35
N ALA A 54 0.23 6.93 -12.06
CA ALA A 54 1.43 7.72 -11.74
C ALA A 54 1.30 8.39 -10.36
N HIS A 55 0.14 8.92 -10.00
CA HIS A 55 -0.16 9.43 -8.67
C HIS A 55 0.03 8.34 -7.59
N TYR A 56 -0.46 7.12 -7.84
CA TYR A 56 -0.26 6.01 -6.90
C TYR A 56 1.23 5.72 -6.67
N PHE A 57 2.00 5.53 -7.74
CA PHE A 57 3.43 5.22 -7.61
C PHE A 57 4.26 6.41 -7.10
N ALA A 58 3.88 7.65 -7.42
CA ALA A 58 4.48 8.83 -6.82
C ALA A 58 4.25 8.85 -5.30
N GLY A 59 3.03 8.53 -4.85
CA GLY A 59 2.71 8.42 -3.43
C GLY A 59 3.54 7.36 -2.71
N VAL A 60 3.61 6.15 -3.27
CA VAL A 60 4.42 5.05 -2.72
C VAL A 60 5.91 5.43 -2.65
N THR A 61 6.46 6.02 -3.70
CA THR A 61 7.87 6.42 -3.70
C THR A 61 8.16 7.61 -2.77
N TYR A 62 7.21 8.52 -2.56
CA TYR A 62 7.33 9.55 -1.51
C TYR A 62 7.32 8.95 -0.11
N GLU A 63 6.48 7.93 0.15
CA GLU A 63 6.47 7.20 1.42
C GLU A 63 7.81 6.50 1.68
N GLU A 64 8.38 5.80 0.69
CA GLU A 64 9.71 5.18 0.75
C GLU A 64 10.82 6.21 1.07
N LEU A 65 10.64 7.46 0.69
CA LEU A 65 11.55 8.58 0.96
C LEU A 65 11.26 9.30 2.30
N GLY A 66 10.26 8.86 3.06
CA GLY A 66 9.82 9.50 4.31
C GLY A 66 9.13 10.85 4.10
N GLN A 67 8.71 11.16 2.88
CA GLN A 67 8.05 12.42 2.52
C GLN A 67 6.53 12.28 2.65
N ASN A 68 6.05 12.06 3.88
CA ASN A 68 4.69 11.64 4.19
C ASN A 68 3.59 12.61 3.70
N SER A 69 3.84 13.92 3.72
CA SER A 69 2.86 14.91 3.25
C SER A 69 2.65 14.86 1.73
N GLN A 70 3.73 14.65 0.98
CA GLN A 70 3.67 14.47 -0.48
C GLN A 70 3.03 13.12 -0.82
N ALA A 71 3.42 12.05 -0.09
CA ALA A 71 2.81 10.73 -0.24
C ALA A 71 1.29 10.79 -0.07
N GLU A 72 0.81 11.44 0.99
CA GLU A 72 -0.62 11.61 1.25
C GLU A 72 -1.33 12.34 0.11
N THR A 73 -0.74 13.41 -0.41
CA THR A 73 -1.31 14.19 -1.50
C THR A 73 -1.49 13.34 -2.76
N GLU A 74 -0.46 12.61 -3.14
CA GLU A 74 -0.44 11.77 -4.33
C GLU A 74 -1.38 10.56 -4.17
N LEU A 75 -1.37 9.89 -3.01
CA LEU A 75 -2.26 8.76 -2.74
C LEU A 75 -3.74 9.19 -2.72
N LYS A 76 -4.06 10.38 -2.20
CA LYS A 76 -5.44 10.92 -2.27
C LYS A 76 -5.88 11.18 -3.70
N ALA A 77 -5.00 11.69 -4.55
CA ALA A 77 -5.29 11.88 -5.97
C ALA A 77 -5.59 10.53 -6.66
N ALA A 78 -4.77 9.50 -6.41
CA ALA A 78 -5.00 8.16 -6.93
C ALA A 78 -6.27 7.50 -6.37
N ALA A 79 -6.60 7.73 -5.08
CA ALA A 79 -7.81 7.21 -4.44
C ALA A 79 -9.10 7.80 -5.02
N GLY A 80 -9.02 8.93 -5.72
CA GLY A 80 -10.11 9.55 -6.48
C GLY A 80 -10.31 8.96 -7.89
N SER A 81 -9.52 7.96 -8.29
CA SER A 81 -9.65 7.34 -9.62
C SER A 81 -11.02 6.70 -9.81
N TRP A 82 -11.54 6.76 -11.04
CA TRP A 82 -12.73 6.03 -11.46
C TRP A 82 -12.49 4.50 -11.55
N ASP A 83 -11.23 4.06 -11.70
CA ASP A 83 -10.84 2.66 -11.59
C ASP A 83 -10.87 2.24 -10.12
N ARG A 84 -11.88 1.43 -9.76
CA ARG A 84 -12.06 0.95 -8.38
C ARG A 84 -10.85 0.16 -7.87
N ASN A 85 -10.21 -0.62 -8.72
CA ASN A 85 -9.06 -1.44 -8.33
C ASN A 85 -7.88 -0.54 -7.91
N LEU A 86 -7.58 0.47 -8.72
CA LEU A 86 -6.56 1.45 -8.40
C LEU A 86 -6.94 2.32 -7.20
N ALA A 87 -8.18 2.80 -7.15
CA ALA A 87 -8.67 3.63 -6.05
C ALA A 87 -8.59 2.89 -4.70
N ASN A 88 -8.96 1.61 -4.66
CA ASN A 88 -8.87 0.82 -3.43
C ASN A 88 -7.42 0.51 -3.04
N LEU A 89 -6.55 0.26 -4.01
CA LEU A 89 -5.12 0.07 -3.76
C LEU A 89 -4.48 1.35 -3.17
N ALA A 90 -4.82 2.52 -3.71
CA ALA A 90 -4.35 3.80 -3.18
C ALA A 90 -4.90 4.10 -1.78
N LYS A 91 -6.16 3.76 -1.51
CA LYS A 91 -6.74 3.87 -0.16
C LYS A 91 -6.05 2.93 0.83
N LEU A 92 -5.70 1.71 0.41
CA LEU A 92 -4.97 0.77 1.25
C LEU A 92 -3.61 1.35 1.66
N ALA A 93 -2.84 1.88 0.70
CA ALA A 93 -1.56 2.55 0.97
C ALA A 93 -1.75 3.78 1.88
N LEU A 94 -2.79 4.58 1.63
CA LEU A 94 -3.11 5.76 2.45
C LEU A 94 -3.45 5.37 3.90
N ALA A 95 -4.14 4.26 4.13
CA ALA A 95 -4.42 3.76 5.47
C ALA A 95 -3.14 3.35 6.20
N GLY A 96 -2.21 2.68 5.51
CA GLY A 96 -0.88 2.37 6.04
C GLY A 96 -0.10 3.63 6.43
N LEU A 97 -0.08 4.64 5.55
CA LEU A 97 0.55 5.92 5.82
C LEU A 97 -0.07 6.65 7.04
N TYR A 98 -1.39 6.58 7.20
CA TYR A 98 -2.06 7.15 8.36
C TYR A 98 -1.66 6.44 9.66
N HIS A 99 -1.57 5.12 9.64
CA HIS A 99 -1.07 4.37 10.80
C HIS A 99 0.39 4.75 11.13
N GLN A 100 1.27 4.79 10.14
CA GLN A 100 2.68 5.18 10.34
C GLN A 100 2.86 6.60 10.89
N THR A 101 1.86 7.46 10.72
CA THR A 101 1.85 8.86 11.17
C THR A 101 0.91 9.11 12.36
N ASP A 102 0.62 8.07 13.16
CA ASP A 102 -0.20 8.11 14.38
C ASP A 102 -1.64 8.62 14.16
N ARG A 103 -2.17 8.44 12.94
CA ARG A 103 -3.52 8.82 12.56
C ARG A 103 -4.44 7.60 12.45
N ASP A 104 -4.41 6.73 13.46
CA ASP A 104 -5.08 5.44 13.47
C ASP A 104 -6.60 5.50 13.24
N ALA A 105 -7.26 6.57 13.70
CA ALA A 105 -8.69 6.73 13.46
C ALA A 105 -9.02 6.81 11.96
N GLN A 106 -8.20 7.52 11.18
CA GLN A 106 -8.37 7.63 9.73
C GLN A 106 -8.04 6.31 9.02
N ALA A 107 -7.01 5.59 9.49
CA ALA A 107 -6.67 4.28 8.98
C ALA A 107 -7.83 3.27 9.20
N ILE A 108 -8.40 3.23 10.39
CA ILE A 108 -9.55 2.37 10.75
C ILE A 108 -10.75 2.66 9.83
N GLU A 109 -11.06 3.93 9.59
CA GLU A 109 -12.15 4.33 8.70
C GLU A 109 -11.96 3.77 7.28
N ILE A 110 -10.74 3.93 6.74
CA ILE A 110 -10.43 3.45 5.39
C ILE A 110 -10.48 1.92 5.32
N TYR A 111 -9.83 1.19 6.23
CA TYR A 111 -9.85 -0.27 6.21
C TYR A 111 -11.28 -0.82 6.36
N THR A 112 -12.11 -0.19 7.20
CA THR A 112 -13.53 -0.55 7.35
C THR A 112 -14.28 -0.35 6.04
N ALA A 113 -14.07 0.77 5.36
CA ALA A 113 -14.69 1.06 4.08
C ALA A 113 -14.24 0.10 2.97
N LEU A 114 -12.94 -0.26 2.93
CA LEU A 114 -12.38 -1.23 1.98
C LEU A 114 -12.97 -2.63 2.20
N ALA A 115 -13.10 -3.06 3.46
CA ALA A 115 -13.71 -4.34 3.80
C ALA A 115 -15.20 -4.41 3.40
N ALA A 116 -15.92 -3.29 3.47
CA ALA A 116 -17.32 -3.19 3.08
C ALA A 116 -17.52 -3.12 1.56
N LYS A 117 -16.56 -2.56 0.81
CA LYS A 117 -16.61 -2.36 -0.64
C LYS A 117 -15.32 -2.86 -1.30
N PRO A 118 -15.08 -4.19 -1.31
CA PRO A 118 -13.84 -4.77 -1.81
C PRO A 118 -13.69 -4.60 -3.33
N SER A 119 -12.48 -4.85 -3.82
CA SER A 119 -12.15 -4.95 -5.23
C SER A 119 -11.27 -6.20 -5.46
N GLU A 120 -10.91 -6.45 -6.72
CA GLU A 120 -9.99 -7.54 -7.05
C GLU A 120 -8.59 -7.31 -6.44
N THR A 121 -8.11 -6.06 -6.43
CA THR A 121 -6.81 -5.70 -5.87
C THR A 121 -6.80 -5.64 -4.35
N VAL A 122 -7.95 -5.35 -3.72
CA VAL A 122 -8.11 -5.29 -2.26
C VAL A 122 -9.34 -6.10 -1.85
N PRO A 123 -9.20 -7.43 -1.69
CA PRO A 123 -10.27 -8.29 -1.17
C PRO A 123 -10.68 -7.89 0.26
N ALA A 124 -11.93 -8.16 0.62
CA ALA A 124 -12.44 -7.85 1.97
C ALA A 124 -11.59 -8.48 3.09
N ALA A 125 -11.15 -9.72 2.89
CA ALA A 125 -10.33 -10.44 3.88
C ALA A 125 -8.98 -9.74 4.12
N ALA A 126 -8.33 -9.20 3.07
CA ALA A 126 -7.10 -8.44 3.21
C ALA A 126 -7.30 -7.17 4.05
N ALA A 127 -8.30 -6.35 3.71
CA ALA A 127 -8.61 -5.15 4.48
C ALA A 127 -9.02 -5.46 5.94
N GLN A 128 -9.68 -6.60 6.18
CA GLN A 128 -10.02 -7.05 7.53
C GLN A 128 -8.80 -7.51 8.33
N LEU A 129 -7.82 -8.15 7.70
CA LEU A 129 -6.54 -8.49 8.34
C LEU A 129 -5.79 -7.25 8.77
N ASP A 130 -5.63 -6.27 7.85
CA ASP A 130 -4.94 -5.02 8.17
C ASP A 130 -5.65 -4.24 9.29
N LEU A 131 -6.99 -4.21 9.28
CA LEU A 131 -7.78 -3.62 10.36
C LEU A 131 -7.57 -4.34 11.69
N ALA A 132 -7.52 -5.67 11.68
CA ALA A 132 -7.30 -6.45 12.89
C ALA A 132 -5.88 -6.25 13.44
N ASP A 133 -4.88 -6.19 12.56
CA ASP A 133 -3.50 -5.91 12.95
C ASP A 133 -3.37 -4.50 13.54
N LEU A 134 -4.06 -3.51 12.98
CA LEU A 134 -4.13 -2.16 13.54
C LEU A 134 -4.81 -2.14 14.91
N TYR A 135 -5.90 -2.88 15.11
CA TYR A 135 -6.52 -3.03 16.42
C TYR A 135 -5.56 -3.64 17.45
N ALA A 136 -4.81 -4.67 17.05
CA ALA A 136 -3.82 -5.28 17.92
C ALA A 136 -2.69 -4.30 18.29
N ALA A 137 -2.17 -3.54 17.32
CA ALA A 137 -1.13 -2.54 17.51
C ALA A 137 -1.58 -1.39 18.45
N THR A 138 -2.88 -1.03 18.41
CA THR A 138 -3.48 0.03 19.24
C THR A 138 -4.06 -0.46 20.57
N GLY A 139 -3.76 -1.71 20.97
CA GLY A 139 -4.18 -2.28 22.25
C GLY A 139 -5.61 -2.82 22.29
N LYS A 140 -6.35 -2.79 21.17
CA LYS A 140 -7.72 -3.32 21.04
C LYS A 140 -7.70 -4.82 20.75
N GLN A 141 -7.07 -5.62 21.62
CA GLN A 141 -6.80 -7.04 21.41
C GLN A 141 -8.07 -7.88 21.19
N GLU A 142 -9.14 -7.57 21.91
CA GLU A 142 -10.44 -8.27 21.78
C GLU A 142 -11.05 -8.08 20.39
N ASP A 143 -11.00 -6.85 19.87
CA ASP A 143 -11.54 -6.52 18.55
C ASP A 143 -10.69 -7.15 17.44
N ALA A 144 -9.35 -7.13 17.60
CA ALA A 144 -8.43 -7.82 16.72
C ALA A 144 -8.74 -9.32 16.64
N ARG A 145 -8.86 -9.99 17.79
CA ARG A 145 -9.18 -11.43 17.85
C ARG A 145 -10.52 -11.79 17.19
N LYS A 146 -11.56 -11.00 17.45
CA LYS A 146 -12.87 -11.18 16.80
C LYS A 146 -12.77 -11.10 15.29
N LEU A 147 -12.00 -10.13 14.79
CA LEU A 147 -11.88 -9.91 13.35
C LEU A 147 -11.01 -10.99 12.69
N TRP A 148 -9.89 -11.41 13.30
CA TRP A 148 -9.12 -12.57 12.83
C TRP A 148 -9.95 -13.86 12.83
N ALA A 149 -10.77 -14.11 13.86
CA ALA A 149 -11.65 -15.26 13.88
C ALA A 149 -12.65 -15.25 12.73
N LYS A 150 -13.24 -14.07 12.46
CA LYS A 150 -14.15 -13.89 11.32
C LYS A 150 -13.46 -14.14 9.98
N VAL A 151 -12.25 -13.63 9.77
CA VAL A 151 -11.50 -13.86 8.54
C VAL A 151 -11.17 -15.34 8.38
N LYS A 152 -10.67 -16.00 9.44
CA LYS A 152 -10.38 -17.44 9.44
C LYS A 152 -11.61 -18.27 9.04
N ASP A 153 -12.79 -17.95 9.61
CA ASP A 153 -14.00 -18.72 9.36
C ASP A 153 -14.58 -18.49 7.96
N ASN A 154 -14.38 -17.30 7.38
CA ASN A 154 -14.87 -16.95 6.05
C ASN A 154 -13.93 -17.39 4.92
N ASP A 155 -12.66 -17.59 5.18
CA ASP A 155 -11.61 -17.91 4.20
C ASP A 155 -10.78 -19.12 4.65
N LYS A 156 -11.47 -20.22 5.08
CA LYS A 156 -10.85 -21.39 5.71
C LYS A 156 -9.70 -22.01 4.92
N ASP A 157 -9.87 -22.09 3.61
CA ASP A 157 -8.90 -22.72 2.70
C ASP A 157 -8.03 -21.69 1.97
N GLY A 158 -8.22 -20.40 2.23
CA GLY A 158 -7.51 -19.31 1.59
C GLY A 158 -6.33 -18.78 2.40
N ALA A 159 -5.52 -17.98 1.75
CA ALA A 159 -4.32 -17.40 2.36
C ALA A 159 -4.64 -16.49 3.56
N ALA A 160 -5.71 -15.69 3.47
CA ALA A 160 -6.10 -14.79 4.54
C ALA A 160 -6.57 -15.55 5.79
N GLY A 161 -7.31 -16.65 5.61
CA GLY A 161 -7.73 -17.52 6.71
C GLY A 161 -6.54 -18.19 7.40
N GLY A 162 -5.53 -18.64 6.64
CA GLY A 162 -4.28 -19.18 7.19
C GLY A 162 -3.51 -18.16 8.03
N ILE A 163 -3.38 -16.93 7.54
CA ILE A 163 -2.77 -15.82 8.30
C ILE A 163 -3.55 -15.55 9.59
N ALA A 164 -4.87 -15.45 9.50
CA ALA A 164 -5.74 -15.21 10.66
C ALA A 164 -5.62 -16.32 11.72
N ALA A 165 -5.57 -17.59 11.29
CA ALA A 165 -5.37 -18.73 12.18
C ALA A 165 -4.02 -18.64 12.91
N GLN A 166 -2.96 -18.28 12.22
CA GLN A 166 -1.63 -18.05 12.82
C GLN A 166 -1.66 -16.94 13.86
N LYS A 167 -2.30 -15.80 13.56
CA LYS A 167 -2.46 -14.65 14.49
C LYS A 167 -3.24 -15.02 15.74
N LEU A 168 -4.19 -15.92 15.63
CA LEU A 168 -4.96 -16.48 16.75
C LEU A 168 -4.19 -17.51 17.58
N GLY A 169 -3.04 -17.99 17.12
CA GLY A 169 -2.29 -19.08 17.74
C GLY A 169 -2.93 -20.47 17.54
N VAL A 170 -3.80 -20.63 16.57
CA VAL A 170 -4.42 -21.92 16.20
C VAL A 170 -3.43 -22.66 15.30
N LYS A 171 -2.95 -23.84 15.76
CA LYS A 171 -2.17 -24.74 14.89
C LYS A 171 -3.11 -25.31 13.82
N GLN A 172 -2.71 -25.19 12.57
CA GLN A 172 -3.37 -25.88 11.45
C GLN A 172 -3.13 -27.40 11.53
#